data_3b672780712a23f4341ab71d18e0f317
#
_entry.id   3b672780712a23f4341ab71d18e0f317
#
_cell.length_a   1.000
_cell.length_b   1.000
_cell.length_c   1.000
_cell.angle_alpha   90.00
_cell.angle_beta   90.00
_cell.angle_gamma   90.00
#
_symmetry.space_group_name_H-M   'P 1'
#
loop_
_entity.id
_entity.type
_entity.pdbx_description
1 polymer ?
#
loop_
_entity_poly.entity_id
_entity_poly.type
_entity_poly.pdbx_seq_one_letter_code
_entity_poly.pdbx_strand_id
1 'polypeptide(L)'
;MMTAIHTPTMIDGYVRLSRDDNKKNYSSIENQKLIIRKYAEENNMIVRHIYEDDGISGYSFNRPQFQNMMANLDSIDVIVAKDLSRIGRHNAKVLLFLEEMEEQGKRVILIDDN
;
A
#
# COMPACT_ATOMS: atom_id res chain seq x y z
N MET A 1 -30.83 16.51 16.41
CA MET A 1 -30.12 16.64 15.15
C MET A 1 -29.19 15.46 14.94
N MET A 2 -29.16 14.96 13.76
CA MET A 2 -28.35 13.81 13.49
C MET A 2 -26.94 14.20 13.08
N THR A 3 -25.97 13.64 13.77
CA THR A 3 -24.57 13.82 13.40
C THR A 3 -24.28 12.94 12.19
N ALA A 4 -23.54 13.47 11.25
CA ALA A 4 -23.13 12.66 10.11
C ALA A 4 -22.30 11.47 10.60
N ILE A 5 -22.69 10.28 10.17
CA ILE A 5 -21.96 9.07 10.47
C ILE A 5 -20.96 8.86 9.33
N HIS A 6 -19.67 8.95 9.64
CA HIS A 6 -18.65 8.72 8.66
C HIS A 6 -18.39 7.24 8.52
N THR A 7 -18.77 6.67 7.39
CA THR A 7 -18.45 5.29 7.07
C THR A 7 -16.93 5.20 6.89
N PRO A 8 -16.27 4.28 7.61
CA PRO A 8 -14.82 4.11 7.43
C PRO A 8 -14.48 3.70 6.01
N THR A 9 -13.36 4.20 5.52
CA THR A 9 -12.85 3.82 4.23
C THR A 9 -12.15 2.47 4.34
N MET A 10 -12.49 1.54 3.45
CA MET A 10 -11.84 0.24 3.40
C MET A 10 -10.53 0.36 2.62
N ILE A 11 -9.46 -0.15 3.20
CA ILE A 11 -8.15 -0.10 2.56
C ILE A 11 -7.48 -1.47 2.53
N ASP A 12 -6.59 -1.64 1.57
CA ASP A 12 -5.60 -2.71 1.59
C ASP A 12 -4.24 -2.08 1.80
N GLY A 13 -3.42 -2.73 2.64
CA GLY A 13 -2.04 -2.31 2.82
C GLY A 13 -1.13 -3.15 1.95
N TYR A 14 -0.01 -2.56 1.56
CA TYR A 14 1.04 -3.29 0.86
C TYR A 14 2.38 -3.06 1.51
N VAL A 15 3.08 -4.14 1.81
CA VAL A 15 4.41 -4.11 2.41
C VAL A 15 5.35 -4.97 1.57
N ARG A 16 6.58 -4.53 1.44
CA ARG A 16 7.60 -5.23 0.68
C ARG A 16 8.97 -5.02 1.32
N LEU A 17 9.76 -6.07 1.34
CA LEU A 17 11.12 -6.02 1.79
C LEU A 17 11.99 -6.81 0.82
N SER A 18 13.05 -6.18 0.33
CA SER A 18 14.01 -6.83 -0.54
C SER A 18 15.27 -7.15 0.26
N ARG A 19 16.04 -8.12 -0.21
CA ARG A 19 17.34 -8.42 0.38
C ARG A 19 18.35 -7.30 0.17
N ASP A 20 18.08 -6.45 -0.82
CA ASP A 20 18.95 -5.34 -1.17
C ASP A 20 18.63 -4.07 -0.41
N ASP A 21 17.60 -4.09 0.44
CA ASP A 21 17.23 -2.92 1.22
C ASP A 21 18.35 -2.58 2.20
N ASN A 22 18.71 -1.29 2.22
CA ASN A 22 19.76 -0.79 3.07
C ASN A 22 19.32 -0.84 4.53
N LYS A 23 20.17 -1.43 5.38
CA LYS A 23 19.88 -1.57 6.81
C LYS A 23 19.68 -0.24 7.53
N LYS A 24 20.27 0.83 7.04
CA LYS A 24 20.09 2.16 7.64
C LYS A 24 18.71 2.73 7.41
N ASN A 25 18.10 2.37 6.29
CA ASN A 25 16.74 2.80 5.94
C ASN A 25 15.78 1.63 6.03
N TYR A 26 16.20 0.63 6.77
CA TYR A 26 15.48 -0.61 6.89
C TYR A 26 14.17 -0.39 7.62
N SER A 27 13.11 -0.86 7.01
CA SER A 27 11.82 -0.92 7.66
C SER A 27 11.31 -2.34 7.48
N SER A 28 11.33 -3.12 8.56
CA SER A 28 10.91 -4.51 8.50
C SER A 28 9.45 -4.63 8.06
N ILE A 29 9.08 -5.82 7.64
CA ILE A 29 7.68 -6.12 7.31
C ILE A 29 6.79 -5.74 8.49
N GLU A 30 7.15 -6.15 9.70
CA GLU A 30 6.35 -5.87 10.89
C GLU A 30 6.24 -4.38 11.17
N ASN A 31 7.34 -3.64 11.00
CA ASN A 31 7.32 -2.20 11.20
C ASN A 31 6.43 -1.50 10.17
N GLN A 32 6.51 -1.92 8.90
CA GLN A 32 5.63 -1.38 7.87
C GLN A 32 4.16 -1.64 8.19
N LYS A 33 3.82 -2.84 8.66
CA LYS A 33 2.46 -3.16 9.06
C LYS A 33 1.98 -2.27 10.20
N LEU A 34 2.82 -2.04 11.21
CA LEU A 34 2.47 -1.16 12.32
C LEU A 34 2.20 0.27 11.85
N ILE A 35 3.02 0.76 10.95
CA ILE A 35 2.87 2.11 10.38
C ILE A 35 1.53 2.22 9.64
N ILE A 36 1.20 1.22 8.83
CA ILE A 36 -0.06 1.21 8.08
C ILE A 36 -1.26 1.14 9.03
N ARG A 37 -1.21 0.28 10.03
CA ARG A 37 -2.31 0.13 10.98
C ARG A 37 -2.54 1.39 11.80
N LYS A 38 -1.45 2.03 12.22
CA LYS A 38 -1.56 3.28 12.96
C LYS A 38 -2.16 4.39 12.10
N TYR A 39 -1.69 4.49 10.86
CA TYR A 39 -2.24 5.48 9.92
C TYR A 39 -3.74 5.25 9.72
N ALA A 40 -4.14 4.01 9.52
CA ALA A 40 -5.55 3.68 9.30
C ALA A 40 -6.39 4.06 10.52
N GLU A 41 -5.91 3.73 11.72
CA GLU A 41 -6.61 4.06 12.95
C GLU A 41 -6.78 5.58 13.11
N GLU A 42 -5.74 6.34 12.81
CA GLU A 42 -5.78 7.80 12.95
C GLU A 42 -6.63 8.47 11.88
N ASN A 43 -6.93 7.79 10.79
CA ASN A 43 -7.65 8.38 9.66
C ASN A 43 -9.00 7.73 9.37
N ASN A 44 -9.56 7.02 10.36
CA ASN A 44 -10.87 6.37 10.24
C ASN A 44 -10.93 5.43 9.04
N MET A 45 -9.95 4.57 8.92
CA MET A 45 -9.85 3.56 7.87
C MET A 45 -9.86 2.17 8.46
N ILE A 46 -10.42 1.21 7.74
CA ILE A 46 -10.42 -0.19 8.14
C ILE A 46 -9.49 -0.95 7.20
N VAL A 47 -8.50 -1.60 7.77
CA VAL A 47 -7.57 -2.44 6.99
C VAL A 47 -8.24 -3.77 6.72
N ARG A 48 -8.58 -4.03 5.46
CA ARG A 48 -9.17 -5.28 5.06
C ARG A 48 -8.10 -6.38 5.03
N HIS A 49 -6.97 -6.07 4.42
CA HIS A 49 -5.87 -7.03 4.28
C HIS A 49 -4.56 -6.28 4.07
N ILE A 50 -3.47 -6.87 4.52
CA ILE A 50 -2.12 -6.36 4.21
C ILE A 50 -1.42 -7.44 3.40
N TYR A 51 -1.11 -7.12 2.16
CA TYR A 51 -0.39 -8.01 1.25
C TYR A 51 1.11 -7.82 1.46
N GLU A 52 1.84 -8.91 1.61
CA GLU A 52 3.27 -8.79 1.84
C GLU A 52 4.09 -9.63 0.85
N ASP A 53 5.08 -9.00 0.26
CA ASP A 53 6.08 -9.63 -0.58
C ASP A 53 7.43 -9.48 0.11
N ASP A 54 7.85 -10.51 0.83
CA ASP A 54 9.10 -10.54 1.55
C ASP A 54 10.18 -11.19 0.67
N GLY A 55 11.34 -10.55 0.63
CA GLY A 55 12.46 -11.05 -0.18
C GLY A 55 12.37 -10.73 -1.67
N ILE A 56 11.48 -9.83 -2.07
CA ILE A 56 11.24 -9.49 -3.48
C ILE A 56 11.70 -8.06 -3.78
N SER A 57 12.52 -7.91 -4.82
CA SER A 57 13.05 -6.61 -5.23
C SER A 57 11.95 -5.67 -5.71
N GLY A 58 12.12 -4.38 -5.41
CA GLY A 58 11.25 -3.32 -5.92
C GLY A 58 11.37 -3.10 -7.42
N TYR A 59 12.43 -3.63 -8.04
CA TYR A 59 12.59 -3.58 -9.49
C TYR A 59 11.83 -4.69 -10.21
N SER A 60 11.39 -5.71 -9.48
CA SER A 60 10.63 -6.81 -10.05
C SER A 60 9.14 -6.51 -10.00
N PHE A 61 8.42 -6.84 -11.07
CA PHE A 61 6.96 -6.83 -11.06
C PHE A 61 6.37 -8.23 -10.97
N ASN A 62 7.21 -9.24 -10.86
CA ASN A 62 6.76 -10.58 -10.53
C ASN A 62 6.64 -10.69 -9.00
N ARG A 63 5.63 -10.04 -8.45
CA ARG A 63 5.37 -9.96 -7.01
C ARG A 63 4.01 -10.59 -6.74
N PRO A 64 3.97 -11.84 -6.28
CA PRO A 64 2.72 -12.59 -6.17
C PRO A 64 1.65 -11.90 -5.33
N GLN A 65 2.02 -11.31 -4.22
CA GLN A 65 1.04 -10.67 -3.35
C GLN A 65 0.56 -9.33 -3.88
N PHE A 66 1.44 -8.58 -4.53
CA PHE A 66 1.02 -7.37 -5.22
C PHE A 66 0.01 -7.70 -6.33
N GLN A 67 0.29 -8.74 -7.10
CA GLN A 67 -0.62 -9.18 -8.15
C GLN A 67 -1.96 -9.64 -7.59
N ASN A 68 -1.93 -10.34 -6.45
CA ASN A 68 -3.13 -10.77 -5.77
C ASN A 68 -3.96 -9.58 -5.29
N MET A 69 -3.30 -8.57 -4.75
CA MET A 69 -3.95 -7.33 -4.34
C MET A 69 -4.65 -6.66 -5.52
N MET A 70 -3.96 -6.56 -6.65
CA MET A 70 -4.52 -5.96 -7.85
C MET A 70 -5.71 -6.73 -8.40
N ALA A 71 -5.74 -8.05 -8.21
CA ALA A 71 -6.86 -8.88 -8.64
C ALA A 71 -8.09 -8.72 -7.74
N ASN A 72 -7.95 -8.12 -6.58
CA ASN A 72 -9.02 -8.00 -5.58
C ASN A 72 -9.35 -6.55 -5.23
N LEU A 73 -9.16 -5.63 -6.18
CA LEU A 73 -9.35 -4.19 -5.93
C LEU A 73 -10.81 -3.76 -5.76
N ASP A 74 -11.76 -4.53 -6.27
CA ASP A 74 -13.15 -4.08 -6.36
C ASP A 74 -13.77 -3.66 -5.03
N SER A 75 -13.34 -4.28 -3.96
CA SER A 75 -13.95 -4.07 -2.64
C SER A 75 -13.26 -3.01 -1.79
N ILE A 76 -12.23 -2.36 -2.32
CA ILE A 76 -11.50 -1.33 -1.57
C ILE A 76 -11.46 -0.03 -2.32
N ASP A 77 -11.23 1.05 -1.57
CA ASP A 77 -11.14 2.39 -2.15
C ASP A 77 -9.70 2.89 -2.22
N VAL A 78 -8.83 2.35 -1.36
CA VAL A 78 -7.49 2.89 -1.16
C VAL A 78 -6.48 1.78 -0.92
N ILE A 79 -5.31 1.90 -1.57
CA ILE A 79 -4.13 1.11 -1.24
C ILE A 79 -3.20 2.01 -0.43
N VAL A 80 -2.67 1.49 0.68
CA VAL A 80 -1.77 2.23 1.56
C VAL A 80 -0.43 1.51 1.65
N ALA A 81 0.65 2.24 1.45
CA ALA A 81 2.01 1.73 1.65
C ALA A 81 2.83 2.76 2.42
N LYS A 82 3.94 2.32 2.99
CA LYS A 82 4.80 3.23 3.75
C LYS A 82 5.38 4.32 2.87
N ASP A 83 5.94 3.93 1.73
CA ASP A 83 6.53 4.87 0.77
C ASP A 83 6.50 4.27 -0.64
N LEU A 84 6.87 5.08 -1.61
CA LEU A 84 6.78 4.69 -3.01
C LEU A 84 7.68 3.50 -3.35
N SER A 85 8.83 3.36 -2.68
CA SER A 85 9.74 2.26 -2.97
C SER A 85 9.11 0.89 -2.69
N ARG A 86 8.10 0.83 -1.81
CA ARG A 86 7.39 -0.43 -1.53
C ARG A 86 6.54 -0.83 -2.74
N ILE A 87 5.93 0.15 -3.41
CA ILE A 87 5.17 -0.10 -4.63
C ILE A 87 6.11 -0.53 -5.75
N GLY A 88 7.23 0.15 -5.91
CA GLY A 88 8.21 -0.24 -6.91
C GLY A 88 9.27 0.82 -7.12
N ARG A 89 10.34 0.41 -7.80
CA ARG A 89 11.50 1.27 -8.08
C ARG A 89 11.70 1.52 -9.57
N HIS A 90 10.83 0.96 -10.41
CA HIS A 90 10.89 1.17 -11.86
C HIS A 90 9.88 2.26 -12.22
N ASN A 91 10.39 3.45 -12.53
CA ASN A 91 9.53 4.63 -12.69
C ASN A 91 8.39 4.47 -13.68
N ALA A 92 8.67 3.92 -14.87
CA ALA A 92 7.64 3.78 -15.90
C ALA A 92 6.48 2.88 -15.43
N LYS A 93 6.81 1.75 -14.82
CA LYS A 93 5.78 0.81 -14.34
C LYS A 93 5.03 1.34 -13.14
N VAL A 94 5.71 2.07 -12.28
CA VAL A 94 5.06 2.72 -11.12
C VAL A 94 4.06 3.76 -11.61
N LEU A 95 4.45 4.56 -12.60
CA LEU A 95 3.54 5.56 -13.17
C LEU A 95 2.32 4.92 -13.81
N LEU A 96 2.50 3.81 -14.54
CA LEU A 96 1.39 3.08 -15.13
C LEU A 96 0.43 2.56 -14.04
N PHE A 97 0.98 2.04 -12.96
CA PHE A 97 0.16 1.60 -11.84
C PHE A 97 -0.66 2.74 -11.25
N LEU A 98 -0.02 3.88 -11.02
CA LEU A 98 -0.72 5.03 -10.44
C LEU A 98 -1.82 5.54 -11.38
N GLU A 99 -1.55 5.58 -12.68
CA GLU A 99 -2.55 5.95 -13.68
C GLU A 99 -3.74 4.98 -13.68
N GLU A 100 -3.46 3.70 -13.61
CA GLU A 100 -4.52 2.69 -13.58
C GLU A 100 -5.40 2.85 -12.35
N MET A 101 -4.78 3.11 -11.19
CA MET A 101 -5.54 3.34 -9.97
C MET A 101 -6.45 4.56 -10.11
N GLU A 102 -5.93 5.63 -10.67
CA GLU A 102 -6.72 6.84 -10.90
C GLU A 102 -7.89 6.59 -11.85
N GLU A 103 -7.65 5.85 -12.94
CA GLU A 103 -8.70 5.50 -13.89
C GLU A 103 -9.82 4.68 -13.25
N GLN A 104 -9.49 3.84 -12.29
CA GLN A 104 -10.46 3.03 -11.58
C GLN A 104 -11.11 3.78 -10.40
N GLY A 105 -10.75 5.03 -10.20
CA GLY A 105 -11.28 5.81 -9.09
C GLY A 105 -10.74 5.39 -7.73
N LYS A 106 -9.60 4.72 -7.71
CA LYS A 106 -8.94 4.28 -6.49
C LYS A 106 -7.83 5.24 -6.11
N ARG A 107 -7.51 5.29 -4.82
CA ARG A 107 -6.44 6.15 -4.31
C ARG A 107 -5.26 5.32 -3.83
N VAL A 108 -4.08 5.91 -3.91
CA VAL A 108 -2.87 5.33 -3.34
C VAL A 108 -2.32 6.33 -2.33
N ILE A 109 -2.13 5.88 -1.10
CA ILE A 109 -1.57 6.71 -0.04
C ILE A 109 -0.19 6.19 0.30
N LEU A 110 0.79 7.07 0.23
CA LEU A 110 2.17 6.78 0.57
C LEU A 110 2.47 7.59 1.82
N ILE A 111 2.50 6.93 2.95
CA ILE A 111 2.46 7.60 4.26
C ILE A 111 3.62 8.57 4.44
N ASP A 112 4.83 8.13 4.09
CA ASP A 112 6.04 8.96 4.26
C ASP A 112 6.14 10.10 3.24
N ASP A 113 5.37 10.03 2.17
CA ASP A 113 5.45 11.01 1.08
C ASP A 113 4.32 12.04 1.14
N ASN A 114 3.57 12.03 2.20
CA ASN A 114 2.50 13.01 2.42
C ASN A 114 3.02 14.24 3.13
#